data_ea18c83037a106a8564db0ce1e027e57
#
_entry.id   ea18c83037a106a8564db0ce1e027e57
#
_cell.length_a   1.000
_cell.length_b   1.000
_cell.length_c   1.000
_cell.angle_alpha   90.00
_cell.angle_beta   90.00
_cell.angle_gamma   90.00
#
_symmetry.space_group_name_H-M   'P 1'
#
loop_
_entity.id
_entity.type
_entity.pdbx_description
1 polymer ?
#
loop_
_entity_poly.entity_id
_entity_poly.type
_entity_poly.pdbx_seq_one_letter_code
_entity_poly.pdbx_strand_id
1 'polypeptide(L)'
;RPAFSAVFAQAQRGKVLEDYVFFDGYYLLALDGTGFFASTSVSCPHCCVKKAGTDEERYYHQLLGGVLIHPQHKEVIPLAPEPIVRSDGQEKNDCERNAAKRLLADTRREHPHLPLIVVEDALAANAPHIETLQALDMRFILGVKPGSHYALFEDAEQALAQGEGHTLEQVDADDARITHSFRWVEDLALNDSHKQLRVHFLDYEQIGPKKTQHFTWITDLPLTPDTVYTIMRGGRCRWKIENETFNTLKNQGYHLEHNYGHGSQYLASVFAYLTMLAFLVDQLQKHTCPLFQQALEKNHSMRGLWDKMRAFFLVLTLDDWTQLFHALIHGPGRHTLAYDTS
;
A
#
# COMPACT_ATOMS: atom_id res chain seq x y z
N ARG A 1 -5.54 15.74 -2.14
CA ARG A 1 -4.12 15.63 -2.52
C ARG A 1 -3.23 16.67 -1.83
N PRO A 2 -3.46 18.01 -1.87
CA PRO A 2 -2.54 18.98 -1.28
C PRO A 2 -2.19 18.74 0.20
N ALA A 3 -3.15 18.28 1.02
CA ALA A 3 -2.90 17.95 2.42
C ALA A 3 -1.94 16.75 2.57
N PHE A 4 -2.07 15.71 1.72
CA PHE A 4 -1.12 14.61 1.70
C PHE A 4 0.28 15.07 1.33
N SER A 5 0.41 15.87 0.28
CA SER A 5 1.72 16.40 -0.15
C SER A 5 2.35 17.29 0.93
N ALA A 6 1.54 18.08 1.66
CA ALA A 6 2.04 18.90 2.77
C ALA A 6 2.58 18.04 3.93
N VAL A 7 1.82 17.01 4.35
CA VAL A 7 2.26 16.09 5.42
C VAL A 7 3.49 15.30 4.96
N PHE A 8 3.50 14.80 3.73
CA PHE A 8 4.63 14.07 3.16
C PHE A 8 5.89 14.93 3.10
N ALA A 9 5.76 16.20 2.69
CA ALA A 9 6.89 17.14 2.67
C ALA A 9 7.47 17.39 4.07
N GLN A 10 6.64 17.39 5.13
CA GLN A 10 7.13 17.44 6.51
C GLN A 10 7.89 16.18 6.91
N ALA A 11 7.38 15.01 6.52
CA ALA A 11 8.08 13.74 6.74
C ALA A 11 9.45 13.71 6.03
N GLN A 12 9.54 14.22 4.79
CA GLN A 12 10.81 14.36 4.09
C GLN A 12 11.78 15.30 4.81
N ARG A 13 11.32 16.50 5.20
CA ARG A 13 12.17 17.47 5.94
C ARG A 13 12.63 16.94 7.29
N GLY A 14 11.78 16.16 7.96
CA GLY A 14 12.11 15.47 9.21
C GLY A 14 12.94 14.20 9.03
N LYS A 15 13.37 13.89 7.79
CA LYS A 15 14.20 12.71 7.44
C LYS A 15 13.55 11.36 7.73
N VAL A 16 12.24 11.33 7.96
CA VAL A 16 11.50 10.10 8.25
C VAL A 16 11.62 9.07 7.12
N LEU A 17 11.73 9.55 5.87
CA LEU A 17 11.85 8.66 4.71
C LEU A 17 13.21 7.95 4.66
N GLU A 18 14.25 8.44 5.32
CA GLU A 18 15.57 7.77 5.34
C GLU A 18 15.44 6.33 5.88
N ASP A 19 14.52 6.08 6.83
CA ASP A 19 14.25 4.75 7.39
C ASP A 19 13.53 3.81 6.41
N TYR A 20 12.94 4.35 5.35
CA TYR A 20 12.20 3.59 4.33
C TYR A 20 13.02 3.33 3.06
N VAL A 21 14.29 3.72 3.02
CA VAL A 21 15.18 3.37 1.91
C VAL A 21 15.38 1.86 1.89
N PHE A 22 15.05 1.23 0.77
CA PHE A 22 15.04 -0.22 0.67
C PHE A 22 16.23 -0.79 -0.11
N PHE A 23 16.44 -0.33 -1.34
CA PHE A 23 17.44 -0.87 -2.25
C PHE A 23 18.03 0.25 -3.10
N ASP A 24 19.34 0.43 -3.06
CA ASP A 24 20.09 1.41 -3.87
C ASP A 24 19.48 2.83 -3.87
N GLY A 25 19.02 3.29 -2.70
CA GLY A 25 18.37 4.59 -2.55
C GLY A 25 16.88 4.63 -2.93
N TYR A 26 16.32 3.54 -3.43
CA TYR A 26 14.90 3.45 -3.80
C TYR A 26 13.99 3.10 -2.62
N TYR A 27 12.75 3.55 -2.71
CA TYR A 27 11.66 3.23 -1.80
C TYR A 27 10.68 2.24 -2.43
N LEU A 28 10.12 1.32 -1.64
CA LEU A 28 9.05 0.45 -2.11
C LEU A 28 7.70 1.18 -2.06
N LEU A 29 7.00 1.22 -3.18
CA LEU A 29 5.63 1.71 -3.29
C LEU A 29 4.70 0.55 -3.62
N ALA A 30 3.91 0.09 -2.65
CA ALA A 30 2.88 -0.92 -2.89
C ALA A 30 1.59 -0.25 -3.37
N LEU A 31 0.99 -0.83 -4.42
CA LEU A 31 -0.33 -0.45 -4.93
C LEU A 31 -1.30 -1.62 -4.80
N ASP A 32 -2.54 -1.33 -4.41
CA ASP A 32 -3.63 -2.31 -4.41
C ASP A 32 -4.99 -1.61 -4.33
N GLY A 33 -6.04 -2.27 -4.82
CA GLY A 33 -7.41 -1.78 -4.79
C GLY A 33 -8.17 -2.24 -3.54
N THR A 34 -9.07 -1.39 -3.03
CA THR A 34 -10.00 -1.79 -1.97
C THR A 34 -11.37 -1.17 -2.14
N GLY A 35 -12.42 -2.00 -1.95
CA GLY A 35 -13.79 -1.51 -1.78
C GLY A 35 -13.97 -0.97 -0.36
N PHE A 36 -14.72 0.13 -0.23
CA PHE A 36 -15.03 0.73 1.08
C PHE A 36 -16.52 0.99 1.29
N PHE A 37 -17.36 0.60 0.35
CA PHE A 37 -18.81 0.64 0.44
C PHE A 37 -19.43 -0.34 -0.56
N ALA A 38 -20.53 -1.00 -0.18
CA ALA A 38 -21.36 -1.77 -1.10
C ALA A 38 -22.81 -1.81 -0.60
N SER A 39 -23.78 -1.63 -1.52
CA SER A 39 -25.22 -1.68 -1.23
C SER A 39 -26.02 -2.14 -2.43
N THR A 40 -27.19 -2.69 -2.18
CA THR A 40 -28.20 -3.00 -3.20
C THR A 40 -29.27 -1.91 -3.34
N SER A 41 -29.34 -0.97 -2.38
CA SER A 41 -30.40 0.04 -2.31
C SER A 41 -29.88 1.48 -2.26
N VAL A 42 -28.66 1.69 -1.73
CA VAL A 42 -28.08 3.02 -1.59
C VAL A 42 -27.08 3.25 -2.73
N SER A 43 -27.27 4.31 -3.49
CA SER A 43 -26.42 4.66 -4.62
C SER A 43 -26.21 6.16 -4.76
N CYS A 44 -25.20 6.55 -5.54
CA CYS A 44 -24.98 7.91 -6.01
C CYS A 44 -24.49 7.88 -7.47
N PRO A 45 -24.44 9.03 -8.17
CA PRO A 45 -23.97 9.08 -9.55
C PRO A 45 -22.53 8.56 -9.77
N HIS A 46 -21.72 8.52 -8.71
CA HIS A 46 -20.31 8.12 -8.76
C HIS A 46 -20.07 6.66 -8.32
N CYS A 47 -21.12 5.94 -7.89
CA CYS A 47 -21.00 4.53 -7.58
C CYS A 47 -20.65 3.71 -8.82
N CYS A 48 -19.69 2.83 -8.71
CA CYS A 48 -19.53 1.71 -9.64
C CYS A 48 -20.70 0.74 -9.47
N VAL A 49 -21.05 0.01 -10.53
CA VAL A 49 -22.20 -0.91 -10.54
C VAL A 49 -21.73 -2.30 -10.96
N LYS A 50 -22.09 -3.31 -10.21
CA LYS A 50 -21.96 -4.73 -10.58
C LYS A 50 -23.32 -5.29 -10.95
N LYS A 51 -23.37 -6.17 -11.95
CA LYS A 51 -24.59 -6.86 -12.43
C LYS A 51 -25.72 -5.88 -12.74
N ALA A 52 -25.40 -4.79 -13.43
CA ALA A 52 -26.37 -3.75 -13.79
C ALA A 52 -27.59 -4.32 -14.53
N GLY A 53 -28.79 -3.89 -14.14
CA GLY A 53 -30.05 -4.32 -14.75
C GLY A 53 -30.54 -5.72 -14.35
N THR A 54 -29.97 -6.34 -13.32
CA THR A 54 -30.41 -7.63 -12.77
C THR A 54 -30.88 -7.49 -11.33
N ASP A 55 -31.60 -8.51 -10.81
CA ASP A 55 -32.03 -8.56 -9.39
C ASP A 55 -30.85 -8.59 -8.39
N GLU A 56 -29.63 -8.84 -8.89
CA GLU A 56 -28.41 -8.85 -8.10
C GLU A 56 -27.56 -7.58 -8.28
N GLU A 57 -28.15 -6.50 -8.77
CA GLU A 57 -27.47 -5.24 -8.97
C GLU A 57 -26.90 -4.72 -7.64
N ARG A 58 -25.62 -4.31 -7.66
CA ARG A 58 -24.92 -3.73 -6.52
C ARG A 58 -24.18 -2.48 -6.89
N TYR A 59 -24.36 -1.46 -6.08
CA TYR A 59 -23.63 -0.19 -6.10
C TYR A 59 -22.46 -0.29 -5.13
N TYR A 60 -21.29 0.18 -5.54
CA TYR A 60 -20.12 0.13 -4.66
C TYR A 60 -19.16 1.31 -4.92
N HIS A 61 -18.39 1.66 -3.88
CA HIS A 61 -17.25 2.55 -3.99
C HIS A 61 -15.96 1.77 -3.72
N GLN A 62 -14.94 2.11 -4.48
CA GLN A 62 -13.60 1.56 -4.29
C GLN A 62 -12.54 2.63 -4.57
N LEU A 63 -11.34 2.42 -4.07
CA LEU A 63 -10.18 3.24 -4.33
C LEU A 63 -8.96 2.36 -4.58
N LEU A 64 -7.99 2.90 -5.29
CA LEU A 64 -6.64 2.39 -5.36
C LEU A 64 -5.80 3.13 -4.31
N GLY A 65 -5.19 2.39 -3.40
CA GLY A 65 -4.22 2.90 -2.44
C GLY A 65 -2.81 2.78 -2.97
N GLY A 66 -1.96 3.72 -2.56
CA GLY A 66 -0.51 3.65 -2.72
C GLY A 66 0.16 3.93 -1.39
N VAL A 67 1.05 3.06 -0.94
CA VAL A 67 1.75 3.22 0.35
C VAL A 67 3.23 2.93 0.20
N LEU A 68 4.07 3.77 0.79
CA LEU A 68 5.47 3.39 1.01
C LEU A 68 5.55 2.36 2.12
N ILE A 69 6.28 1.30 1.85
CA ILE A 69 6.45 0.15 2.74
C ILE A 69 7.93 -0.17 2.90
N HIS A 70 8.27 -0.83 4.02
CA HIS A 70 9.61 -1.36 4.23
C HIS A 70 9.54 -2.70 4.97
N PRO A 71 10.35 -3.73 4.63
CA PRO A 71 10.28 -5.04 5.29
C PRO A 71 10.48 -5.00 6.81
N GLN A 72 11.26 -4.06 7.31
CA GLN A 72 11.60 -3.95 8.74
C GLN A 72 10.62 -3.08 9.55
N HIS A 73 9.82 -2.21 8.90
CA HIS A 73 8.88 -1.32 9.60
C HIS A 73 7.45 -1.85 9.46
N LYS A 74 6.72 -1.84 10.56
CA LYS A 74 5.29 -2.19 10.55
C LYS A 74 4.47 -1.03 9.99
N GLU A 75 4.86 0.18 10.33
CA GLU A 75 4.23 1.40 9.86
C GLU A 75 4.39 1.53 8.34
N VAL A 76 3.39 2.13 7.72
CA VAL A 76 3.35 2.41 6.29
C VAL A 76 3.13 3.90 6.06
N ILE A 77 3.56 4.45 4.94
CA ILE A 77 3.35 5.87 4.63
C ILE A 77 2.40 5.98 3.44
N PRO A 78 1.09 6.19 3.68
CA PRO A 78 0.11 6.34 2.61
C PRO A 78 0.35 7.59 1.77
N LEU A 79 0.24 7.45 0.47
CA LEU A 79 0.07 8.54 -0.48
C LEU A 79 -1.42 8.85 -0.66
N ALA A 80 -1.72 9.94 -1.35
CA ALA A 80 -3.11 10.28 -1.69
C ALA A 80 -3.71 9.17 -2.55
N PRO A 81 -4.81 8.53 -2.14
CA PRO A 81 -5.42 7.44 -2.89
C PRO A 81 -6.04 7.94 -4.20
N GLU A 82 -6.34 7.03 -5.11
CA GLU A 82 -7.04 7.32 -6.36
C GLU A 82 -8.43 6.68 -6.33
N PRO A 83 -9.52 7.46 -6.42
CA PRO A 83 -10.86 6.89 -6.44
C PRO A 83 -11.12 6.16 -7.77
N ILE A 84 -11.79 5.03 -7.69
CA ILE A 84 -12.29 4.28 -8.83
C ILE A 84 -13.79 4.52 -8.88
N VAL A 85 -14.24 5.36 -9.80
CA VAL A 85 -15.61 5.80 -9.89
C VAL A 85 -16.17 5.57 -11.30
N ARG A 86 -17.48 5.60 -11.42
CA ARG A 86 -18.12 5.63 -12.71
C ARG A 86 -17.88 7.00 -13.32
N SER A 87 -17.24 7.06 -14.49
CA SER A 87 -16.96 8.31 -15.19
C SER A 87 -18.25 8.87 -15.79
N ASP A 88 -18.42 10.21 -15.76
CA ASP A 88 -19.57 10.88 -16.35
C ASP A 88 -19.73 10.52 -17.84
N GLY A 89 -20.93 10.09 -18.21
CA GLY A 89 -21.27 9.74 -19.59
C GLY A 89 -20.73 8.40 -20.09
N GLN A 90 -20.05 7.62 -19.25
CA GLN A 90 -19.60 6.28 -19.62
C GLN A 90 -20.51 5.22 -19.00
N GLU A 91 -20.89 4.23 -19.80
CA GLU A 91 -21.68 3.08 -19.35
C GLU A 91 -20.87 2.09 -18.49
N LYS A 92 -19.55 2.19 -18.54
CA LYS A 92 -18.62 1.26 -17.85
C LYS A 92 -18.03 1.88 -16.61
N ASN A 93 -17.89 1.03 -15.58
CA ASN A 93 -17.06 1.36 -14.43
C ASN A 93 -15.61 1.58 -14.84
N ASP A 94 -14.93 2.47 -14.16
CA ASP A 94 -13.47 2.54 -14.18
C ASP A 94 -12.85 1.29 -13.54
N CYS A 95 -11.56 1.09 -13.67
CA CYS A 95 -10.86 -0.08 -13.16
C CYS A 95 -9.54 0.29 -12.48
N GLU A 96 -9.01 -0.62 -11.68
CA GLU A 96 -7.74 -0.46 -10.97
C GLU A 96 -6.59 -0.10 -11.92
N ARG A 97 -6.52 -0.69 -13.11
CA ARG A 97 -5.47 -0.39 -14.10
C ARG A 97 -5.46 1.07 -14.55
N ASN A 98 -6.65 1.66 -14.77
CA ASN A 98 -6.75 3.07 -15.13
C ASN A 98 -6.44 3.98 -13.94
N ALA A 99 -6.91 3.60 -12.75
CA ALA A 99 -6.60 4.30 -11.51
C ALA A 99 -5.09 4.26 -11.22
N ALA A 100 -4.41 3.13 -11.46
CA ALA A 100 -2.97 3.00 -11.30
C ALA A 100 -2.19 3.99 -12.18
N LYS A 101 -2.57 4.13 -13.45
CA LYS A 101 -1.96 5.13 -14.35
C LYS A 101 -2.06 6.56 -13.81
N ARG A 102 -3.24 6.92 -13.29
CA ARG A 102 -3.46 8.27 -12.71
C ARG A 102 -2.69 8.45 -11.41
N LEU A 103 -2.75 7.46 -10.51
CA LEU A 103 -2.05 7.50 -9.22
C LEU A 103 -0.53 7.63 -9.41
N LEU A 104 0.05 6.82 -10.30
CA LEU A 104 1.50 6.83 -10.59
C LEU A 104 1.93 8.15 -11.24
N ALA A 105 1.17 8.66 -12.23
CA ALA A 105 1.44 9.95 -12.87
C ALA A 105 1.36 11.10 -11.86
N ASP A 106 0.35 11.10 -10.99
CA ASP A 106 0.20 12.08 -9.92
C ASP A 106 1.32 11.97 -8.89
N THR A 107 1.70 10.75 -8.49
CA THR A 107 2.82 10.51 -7.58
C THR A 107 4.13 11.07 -8.15
N ARG A 108 4.43 10.81 -9.43
CA ARG A 108 5.64 11.35 -10.07
C ARG A 108 5.60 12.87 -10.19
N ARG A 109 4.43 13.45 -10.48
CA ARG A 109 4.25 14.92 -10.54
C ARG A 109 4.44 15.57 -9.16
N GLU A 110 3.89 14.96 -8.10
CA GLU A 110 3.97 15.48 -6.73
C GLU A 110 5.35 15.24 -6.09
N HIS A 111 6.05 14.18 -6.50
CA HIS A 111 7.35 13.75 -5.98
C HIS A 111 8.33 13.45 -7.14
N PRO A 112 8.77 14.46 -7.90
CA PRO A 112 9.51 14.27 -9.17
C PRO A 112 10.87 13.56 -9.00
N HIS A 113 11.48 13.65 -7.82
CA HIS A 113 12.81 13.10 -7.55
C HIS A 113 12.79 11.89 -6.58
N LEU A 114 11.59 11.38 -6.22
CA LEU A 114 11.49 10.23 -5.33
C LEU A 114 11.78 8.95 -6.12
N PRO A 115 12.88 8.23 -5.85
CA PRO A 115 13.18 6.99 -6.56
C PRO A 115 12.28 5.87 -6.02
N LEU A 116 11.47 5.28 -6.90
CA LEU A 116 10.43 4.31 -6.51
C LEU A 116 10.62 2.96 -7.19
N ILE A 117 10.43 1.89 -6.41
CA ILE A 117 10.18 0.52 -6.88
C ILE A 117 8.72 0.22 -6.60
N VAL A 118 7.93 0.07 -7.65
CA VAL A 118 6.49 -0.26 -7.54
C VAL A 118 6.32 -1.75 -7.33
N VAL A 119 5.50 -2.12 -6.35
CA VAL A 119 5.25 -3.52 -5.97
C VAL A 119 3.77 -3.82 -6.04
N GLU A 120 3.38 -4.70 -6.96
CA GLU A 120 1.98 -5.04 -7.23
C GLU A 120 1.79 -6.54 -7.45
N ASP A 121 0.53 -6.95 -7.54
CA ASP A 121 0.17 -8.34 -7.82
C ASP A 121 0.25 -8.69 -9.32
N ALA A 122 -0.12 -9.92 -9.66
CA ALA A 122 -0.02 -10.43 -11.03
C ALA A 122 -0.97 -9.75 -12.05
N LEU A 123 -1.94 -8.96 -11.62
CA LEU A 123 -2.80 -8.18 -12.53
C LEU A 123 -2.03 -7.01 -13.17
N ALA A 124 -1.02 -6.50 -12.45
CA ALA A 124 -0.17 -5.40 -12.90
C ALA A 124 0.94 -5.85 -13.85
N ALA A 125 1.31 -7.13 -13.88
CA ALA A 125 2.37 -7.68 -14.72
C ALA A 125 1.94 -7.78 -16.19
N ASN A 126 1.71 -6.64 -16.83
CA ASN A 126 1.33 -6.54 -18.24
C ASN A 126 2.08 -5.40 -18.94
N ALA A 127 2.28 -5.53 -20.26
CA ALA A 127 3.11 -4.61 -21.02
C ALA A 127 2.71 -3.14 -20.91
N PRO A 128 1.43 -2.73 -21.06
CA PRO A 128 1.06 -1.32 -20.93
C PRO A 128 1.33 -0.72 -19.55
N HIS A 129 1.30 -1.54 -18.49
CA HIS A 129 1.60 -1.06 -17.15
C HIS A 129 3.12 -0.89 -16.94
N ILE A 130 3.92 -1.88 -17.37
CA ILE A 130 5.40 -1.81 -17.29
C ILE A 130 5.92 -0.63 -18.12
N GLU A 131 5.40 -0.41 -19.34
CA GLU A 131 5.74 0.76 -20.16
C GLU A 131 5.39 2.08 -19.45
N THR A 132 4.27 2.11 -18.71
CA THR A 132 3.89 3.27 -17.88
C THR A 132 4.91 3.51 -16.77
N LEU A 133 5.34 2.46 -16.06
CA LEU A 133 6.36 2.56 -15.00
C LEU A 133 7.70 3.06 -15.57
N GLN A 134 8.16 2.50 -16.68
CA GLN A 134 9.38 2.93 -17.36
C GLN A 134 9.31 4.39 -17.81
N ALA A 135 8.18 4.81 -18.40
CA ALA A 135 7.99 6.20 -18.82
C ALA A 135 7.98 7.20 -17.64
N LEU A 136 7.64 6.74 -16.44
CA LEU A 136 7.67 7.51 -15.20
C LEU A 136 8.99 7.38 -14.42
N ASP A 137 9.99 6.71 -14.96
CA ASP A 137 11.27 6.43 -14.28
C ASP A 137 11.05 5.75 -12.93
N MET A 138 10.21 4.71 -12.92
CA MET A 138 9.93 3.87 -11.76
C MET A 138 10.36 2.43 -12.04
N ARG A 139 11.07 1.84 -11.08
CA ARG A 139 11.45 0.42 -11.10
C ARG A 139 10.27 -0.41 -10.59
N PHE A 140 10.34 -1.73 -10.75
CA PHE A 140 9.24 -2.59 -10.33
C PHE A 140 9.66 -3.96 -9.79
N ILE A 141 8.80 -4.55 -8.96
CA ILE A 141 8.75 -5.97 -8.56
C ILE A 141 7.28 -6.39 -8.66
N LEU A 142 6.91 -7.06 -9.72
CA LEU A 142 5.52 -7.44 -10.00
C LEU A 142 5.34 -8.94 -9.84
N GLY A 143 4.32 -9.36 -9.10
CA GLY A 143 3.95 -10.77 -9.01
C GLY A 143 3.59 -11.34 -10.39
N VAL A 144 3.88 -12.61 -10.61
CA VAL A 144 3.44 -13.34 -11.82
C VAL A 144 2.87 -14.70 -11.43
N LYS A 145 2.03 -15.27 -12.28
CA LYS A 145 1.40 -16.59 -12.04
C LYS A 145 1.41 -17.40 -13.32
N PRO A 146 1.66 -18.73 -13.26
CA PRO A 146 1.71 -19.58 -14.45
C PRO A 146 0.47 -19.45 -15.34
N GLY A 147 -0.73 -19.40 -14.74
CA GLY A 147 -1.99 -19.34 -15.49
C GLY A 147 -2.23 -18.05 -16.29
N SER A 148 -1.54 -16.96 -15.98
CA SER A 148 -1.66 -15.67 -16.69
C SER A 148 -0.40 -15.29 -17.48
N HIS A 149 0.73 -15.96 -17.25
CA HIS A 149 2.03 -15.64 -17.85
C HIS A 149 2.71 -16.91 -18.41
N TYR A 150 1.93 -17.76 -19.09
CA TYR A 150 2.37 -19.09 -19.52
C TYR A 150 3.69 -19.07 -20.29
N ALA A 151 3.81 -18.23 -21.32
CA ALA A 151 5.02 -18.14 -22.15
C ALA A 151 6.26 -17.76 -21.32
N LEU A 152 6.13 -16.78 -20.41
CA LEU A 152 7.22 -16.37 -19.51
C LEU A 152 7.73 -17.53 -18.66
N PHE A 153 6.81 -18.33 -18.09
CA PHE A 153 7.19 -19.49 -17.27
C PHE A 153 7.82 -20.61 -18.11
N GLU A 154 7.32 -20.84 -19.31
CA GLU A 154 7.90 -21.82 -20.25
C GLU A 154 9.32 -21.42 -20.66
N ASP A 155 9.53 -20.16 -21.04
CA ASP A 155 10.85 -19.61 -21.38
C ASP A 155 11.82 -19.68 -20.19
N ALA A 156 11.36 -19.36 -18.98
CA ALA A 156 12.16 -19.43 -17.75
C ALA A 156 12.61 -20.88 -17.44
N GLU A 157 11.69 -21.85 -17.50
CA GLU A 157 12.03 -23.26 -17.27
C GLU A 157 12.96 -23.81 -18.35
N GLN A 158 12.77 -23.39 -19.59
CA GLN A 158 13.68 -23.77 -20.69
C GLN A 158 15.08 -23.20 -20.47
N ALA A 159 15.22 -21.94 -20.12
CA ALA A 159 16.52 -21.31 -19.84
C ALA A 159 17.22 -21.99 -18.65
N LEU A 160 16.48 -22.29 -17.57
CA LEU A 160 17.02 -23.04 -16.43
C LEU A 160 17.51 -24.42 -16.81
N ALA A 161 16.76 -25.14 -17.64
CA ALA A 161 17.14 -26.49 -18.16
C ALA A 161 18.38 -26.47 -19.07
N GLN A 162 18.61 -25.35 -19.78
CA GLN A 162 19.78 -25.13 -20.64
C GLN A 162 21.01 -24.61 -19.89
N GLY A 163 20.87 -24.32 -18.56
CA GLY A 163 21.95 -23.78 -17.74
C GLY A 163 22.20 -22.28 -17.92
N GLU A 164 21.26 -21.56 -18.54
CA GLU A 164 21.29 -20.10 -18.70
C GLU A 164 20.71 -19.35 -17.51
N GLY A 165 20.05 -20.07 -16.56
CA GLY A 165 19.56 -19.53 -15.32
C GLY A 165 20.48 -19.79 -14.14
N HIS A 166 20.14 -19.23 -13.02
CA HIS A 166 20.89 -19.29 -11.76
C HIS A 166 20.06 -19.91 -10.65
N THR A 167 20.74 -20.51 -9.68
CA THR A 167 20.13 -21.05 -8.46
C THR A 167 20.94 -20.68 -7.23
N LEU A 168 20.26 -20.48 -6.10
CA LEU A 168 20.89 -20.23 -4.81
C LEU A 168 20.03 -20.84 -3.70
N GLU A 169 20.66 -21.55 -2.79
CA GLU A 169 20.01 -22.00 -1.54
C GLU A 169 20.69 -21.32 -0.35
N GLN A 170 19.89 -20.84 0.56
CA GLN A 170 20.35 -20.14 1.77
C GLN A 170 19.51 -20.56 2.96
N VAL A 171 20.14 -20.93 4.05
CA VAL A 171 19.48 -21.14 5.33
C VAL A 171 19.10 -19.81 5.95
N ASP A 172 17.89 -19.71 6.51
CA ASP A 172 17.42 -18.50 7.19
C ASP A 172 18.32 -18.16 8.39
N ALA A 173 18.63 -16.87 8.57
CA ALA A 173 19.55 -16.42 9.60
C ALA A 173 18.99 -16.58 11.04
N ASP A 174 17.67 -16.53 11.19
CA ASP A 174 16.98 -16.55 12.48
C ASP A 174 16.43 -17.95 12.82
N ASP A 175 16.15 -18.80 11.81
CA ASP A 175 15.63 -20.15 11.99
C ASP A 175 16.28 -21.15 11.03
N ALA A 176 17.27 -21.90 11.50
CA ALA A 176 17.99 -22.91 10.71
C ALA A 176 17.11 -24.04 10.12
N ARG A 177 15.83 -24.13 10.49
CA ARG A 177 14.85 -25.07 9.92
C ARG A 177 14.19 -24.54 8.64
N ILE A 178 14.46 -23.28 8.28
CA ILE A 178 13.93 -22.64 7.09
C ILE A 178 15.05 -22.54 6.07
N THR A 179 14.76 -22.97 4.84
CA THR A 179 15.64 -22.80 3.68
C THR A 179 14.96 -21.92 2.65
N HIS A 180 15.68 -20.96 2.16
CA HIS A 180 15.30 -20.10 1.05
C HIS A 180 15.92 -20.67 -0.24
N SER A 181 15.11 -21.09 -1.17
CA SER A 181 15.55 -21.55 -2.49
C SER A 181 15.15 -20.52 -3.56
N PHE A 182 16.12 -20.10 -4.33
CA PHE A 182 15.95 -19.11 -5.40
C PHE A 182 16.35 -19.72 -6.73
N ARG A 183 15.54 -19.48 -7.76
CA ARG A 183 15.87 -19.68 -9.15
C ARG A 183 15.58 -18.40 -9.92
N TRP A 184 16.47 -17.97 -10.79
CA TRP A 184 16.20 -16.77 -11.57
C TRP A 184 16.80 -16.84 -12.97
N VAL A 185 16.18 -16.12 -13.87
CA VAL A 185 16.63 -15.93 -15.24
C VAL A 185 16.54 -14.45 -15.57
N GLU A 186 17.61 -13.92 -16.13
CA GLU A 186 17.66 -12.52 -16.55
C GLU A 186 17.28 -12.39 -18.03
N ASP A 187 16.81 -11.20 -18.39
CA ASP A 187 16.57 -10.80 -19.78
C ASP A 187 15.62 -11.72 -20.57
N LEU A 188 14.48 -12.09 -19.97
CA LEU A 188 13.39 -12.78 -20.66
C LEU A 188 12.43 -11.79 -21.34
N ALA A 189 11.80 -12.23 -22.43
CA ALA A 189 10.66 -11.51 -22.99
C ALA A 189 9.45 -11.62 -22.05
N LEU A 190 8.71 -10.52 -21.85
CA LEU A 190 7.50 -10.57 -21.01
C LEU A 190 6.46 -11.56 -21.58
N ASN A 191 6.30 -11.58 -22.88
CA ASN A 191 5.44 -12.52 -23.62
C ASN A 191 5.73 -12.44 -25.12
N ASP A 192 5.12 -13.33 -25.89
CA ASP A 192 5.30 -13.43 -27.35
C ASP A 192 4.91 -12.17 -28.14
N SER A 193 3.93 -11.41 -27.62
CA SER A 193 3.44 -10.17 -28.28
C SER A 193 4.32 -8.96 -28.01
N HIS A 194 5.13 -8.99 -26.95
CA HIS A 194 5.97 -7.87 -26.49
C HIS A 194 7.40 -8.34 -26.24
N LYS A 195 8.03 -8.94 -27.24
CA LYS A 195 9.40 -9.50 -27.15
C LYS A 195 10.47 -8.45 -26.86
N GLN A 196 10.20 -7.19 -27.18
CA GLN A 196 11.09 -6.05 -26.88
C GLN A 196 11.07 -5.62 -25.40
N LEU A 197 10.02 -6.01 -24.66
CA LEU A 197 9.91 -5.72 -23.25
C LEU A 197 10.61 -6.83 -22.46
N ARG A 198 11.81 -6.48 -21.95
CA ARG A 198 12.68 -7.44 -21.27
C ARG A 198 12.53 -7.30 -19.77
N VAL A 199 12.47 -8.43 -19.07
CA VAL A 199 12.30 -8.53 -17.62
C VAL A 199 13.20 -9.61 -17.04
N HIS A 200 13.52 -9.54 -15.77
CA HIS A 200 14.16 -10.60 -15.02
C HIS A 200 13.10 -11.40 -14.25
N PHE A 201 13.16 -12.70 -14.32
CA PHE A 201 12.24 -13.61 -13.63
C PHE A 201 12.89 -14.15 -12.37
N LEU A 202 12.18 -14.05 -11.24
CA LEU A 202 12.59 -14.58 -9.94
C LEU A 202 11.55 -15.56 -9.42
N ASP A 203 11.98 -16.78 -9.19
CA ASP A 203 11.23 -17.86 -8.56
C ASP A 203 11.83 -18.16 -7.19
N TYR A 204 11.00 -18.19 -6.18
CA TYR A 204 11.41 -18.31 -4.79
C TYR A 204 10.53 -19.28 -4.02
N GLU A 205 11.16 -20.20 -3.30
CA GLU A 205 10.52 -21.08 -2.34
C GLU A 205 11.09 -20.89 -0.94
N GLN A 206 10.18 -20.73 0.03
CA GLN A 206 10.53 -20.83 1.44
C GLN A 206 10.13 -22.20 1.95
N ILE A 207 11.11 -23.05 2.19
CA ILE A 207 10.95 -24.44 2.65
C ILE A 207 11.06 -24.42 4.17
N GLY A 208 9.94 -24.63 4.85
CA GLY A 208 9.89 -24.70 6.31
C GLY A 208 9.41 -26.06 6.80
N PRO A 209 9.51 -26.34 8.12
CA PRO A 209 9.20 -27.65 8.69
C PRO A 209 7.73 -28.07 8.58
N LYS A 210 6.83 -27.11 8.37
CA LYS A 210 5.38 -27.36 8.28
C LYS A 210 4.80 -27.11 6.91
N LYS A 211 5.39 -26.21 6.13
CA LYS A 211 4.88 -25.85 4.81
C LYS A 211 5.99 -25.25 3.96
N THR A 212 5.84 -25.41 2.65
CA THR A 212 6.57 -24.64 1.64
C THR A 212 5.69 -23.51 1.15
N GLN A 213 6.26 -22.34 0.97
CA GLN A 213 5.61 -21.17 0.36
C GLN A 213 6.35 -20.85 -0.93
N HIS A 214 5.60 -20.64 -2.00
CA HIS A 214 6.13 -20.37 -3.33
C HIS A 214 5.65 -19.02 -3.84
N PHE A 215 6.57 -18.23 -4.40
CA PHE A 215 6.32 -16.90 -4.92
C PHE A 215 7.14 -16.67 -6.19
N THR A 216 6.56 -15.98 -7.15
CA THR A 216 7.22 -15.65 -8.40
C THR A 216 6.99 -14.19 -8.76
N TRP A 217 8.04 -13.54 -9.25
CA TRP A 217 8.02 -12.13 -9.65
C TRP A 217 8.76 -11.91 -10.96
N ILE A 218 8.43 -10.79 -11.58
CA ILE A 218 9.27 -10.14 -12.58
C ILE A 218 9.75 -8.80 -12.04
N THR A 219 10.94 -8.41 -12.46
CA THR A 219 11.57 -7.15 -12.07
C THR A 219 12.48 -6.64 -13.19
N ASP A 220 12.81 -5.37 -13.14
CA ASP A 220 13.89 -4.75 -13.94
C ASP A 220 15.14 -4.45 -13.08
N LEU A 221 15.14 -4.88 -11.81
CA LEU A 221 16.29 -4.79 -10.91
C LEU A 221 17.26 -5.95 -11.18
N PRO A 222 18.57 -5.72 -11.04
CA PRO A 222 19.58 -6.77 -11.28
C PRO A 222 19.42 -7.92 -10.28
N LEU A 223 19.34 -9.15 -10.80
CA LEU A 223 19.26 -10.37 -10.00
C LEU A 223 20.65 -11.02 -9.92
N THR A 224 21.22 -10.99 -8.74
CA THR A 224 22.53 -11.59 -8.42
C THR A 224 22.43 -12.37 -7.11
N PRO A 225 23.39 -13.24 -6.77
CA PRO A 225 23.41 -13.90 -5.46
C PRO A 225 23.31 -12.93 -4.28
N ASP A 226 23.80 -11.67 -4.43
CA ASP A 226 23.77 -10.66 -3.38
C ASP A 226 22.45 -9.90 -3.31
N THR A 227 21.65 -9.86 -4.39
CA THR A 227 20.44 -9.03 -4.48
C THR A 227 19.13 -9.82 -4.39
N VAL A 228 19.09 -11.10 -4.81
CA VAL A 228 17.84 -11.89 -4.90
C VAL A 228 17.10 -11.99 -3.57
N TYR A 229 17.80 -12.11 -2.45
CA TYR A 229 17.18 -12.15 -1.12
C TYR A 229 16.49 -10.82 -0.79
N THR A 230 17.15 -9.70 -1.06
CA THR A 230 16.57 -8.36 -0.84
C THR A 230 15.36 -8.13 -1.75
N ILE A 231 15.46 -8.45 -3.05
CA ILE A 231 14.36 -8.28 -4.00
C ILE A 231 13.15 -9.14 -3.60
N MET A 232 13.36 -10.39 -3.21
CA MET A 232 12.31 -11.26 -2.64
C MET A 232 11.63 -10.60 -1.43
N ARG A 233 12.39 -10.03 -0.49
CA ARG A 233 11.82 -9.31 0.65
C ARG A 233 10.95 -8.13 0.22
N GLY A 234 11.36 -7.40 -0.82
CA GLY A 234 10.57 -6.33 -1.43
C GLY A 234 9.25 -6.85 -1.99
N GLY A 235 9.29 -7.88 -2.82
CA GLY A 235 8.10 -8.50 -3.41
C GLY A 235 7.13 -9.04 -2.35
N ARG A 236 7.65 -9.72 -1.33
CA ARG A 236 6.82 -10.20 -0.20
C ARG A 236 6.25 -9.07 0.64
N CYS A 237 6.92 -7.92 0.71
CA CYS A 237 6.46 -6.77 1.50
C CYS A 237 5.13 -6.19 0.99
N ARG A 238 4.71 -6.46 -0.26
CA ARG A 238 3.44 -6.02 -0.84
C ARG A 238 2.23 -6.27 0.07
N TRP A 239 2.20 -7.41 0.78
CA TRP A 239 1.10 -7.75 1.66
C TRP A 239 0.76 -6.68 2.73
N LYS A 240 1.69 -5.76 3.01
CA LYS A 240 1.48 -4.67 3.98
C LYS A 240 0.39 -3.68 3.54
N ILE A 241 0.17 -3.49 2.23
CA ILE A 241 -0.95 -2.66 1.78
C ILE A 241 -2.30 -3.28 2.14
N GLU A 242 -2.41 -4.60 2.09
CA GLU A 242 -3.63 -5.31 2.49
C GLU A 242 -3.79 -5.34 4.01
N ASN A 243 -2.76 -5.79 4.74
CA ASN A 243 -2.86 -6.08 6.17
C ASN A 243 -2.61 -4.85 7.06
N GLU A 244 -1.56 -4.07 6.81
CA GLU A 244 -1.22 -2.93 7.66
C GLU A 244 -1.99 -1.66 7.24
N THR A 245 -2.54 -1.61 6.01
CA THR A 245 -3.32 -0.48 5.53
C THR A 245 -4.81 -0.80 5.50
N PHE A 246 -5.29 -1.57 4.53
CA PHE A 246 -6.73 -1.74 4.32
C PHE A 246 -7.42 -2.48 5.47
N ASN A 247 -6.83 -3.54 5.97
CA ASN A 247 -7.37 -4.25 7.12
C ASN A 247 -7.39 -3.36 8.38
N THR A 248 -6.36 -2.54 8.58
CA THR A 248 -6.33 -1.56 9.68
C THR A 248 -7.43 -0.51 9.52
N LEU A 249 -7.58 0.07 8.33
CA LEU A 249 -8.60 1.07 8.03
C LEU A 249 -10.03 0.55 8.19
N LYS A 250 -10.27 -0.71 7.86
CA LYS A 250 -11.60 -1.34 7.96
C LYS A 250 -11.92 -1.82 9.38
N ASN A 251 -10.96 -2.46 10.05
CA ASN A 251 -11.22 -3.26 11.25
C ASN A 251 -10.63 -2.70 12.55
N GLN A 252 -9.73 -1.71 12.50
CA GLN A 252 -9.06 -1.20 13.71
C GLN A 252 -9.50 0.20 14.13
N GLY A 253 -10.75 0.60 13.79
CA GLY A 253 -11.39 1.79 14.33
C GLY A 253 -11.43 3.02 13.43
N TYR A 254 -10.81 2.99 12.24
CA TYR A 254 -10.95 4.08 11.24
C TYR A 254 -12.28 4.05 10.51
N HIS A 255 -12.99 2.92 10.55
CA HIS A 255 -14.32 2.75 9.98
C HIS A 255 -14.43 3.11 8.50
N LEU A 256 -13.42 2.74 7.70
CA LEU A 256 -13.38 3.05 6.26
C LEU A 256 -14.64 2.57 5.52
N GLU A 257 -15.23 1.47 5.94
CA GLU A 257 -16.43 0.89 5.33
C GLU A 257 -17.76 1.47 5.88
N HIS A 258 -17.68 2.43 6.81
CA HIS A 258 -18.90 3.08 7.32
C HIS A 258 -19.50 3.99 6.25
N ASN A 259 -20.82 3.90 6.11
CA ASN A 259 -21.56 4.78 5.20
C ASN A 259 -21.74 6.17 5.80
N TYR A 260 -20.80 7.07 5.57
CA TYR A 260 -20.88 8.48 5.96
C TYR A 260 -21.84 9.31 5.09
N GLY A 261 -22.52 8.66 4.14
CA GLY A 261 -23.36 9.30 3.15
C GLY A 261 -22.67 9.42 1.79
N HIS A 262 -23.44 9.67 0.76
CA HIS A 262 -22.96 9.70 -0.63
C HIS A 262 -22.90 11.13 -1.19
N GLY A 263 -23.93 11.94 -0.91
CA GLY A 263 -24.04 13.31 -1.44
C GLY A 263 -24.05 13.37 -2.96
N SER A 264 -24.17 14.58 -3.51
CA SER A 264 -24.12 14.84 -4.94
C SER A 264 -22.71 15.17 -5.46
N GLN A 265 -21.75 15.43 -4.57
CA GLN A 265 -20.40 15.91 -4.89
C GLN A 265 -19.32 15.05 -4.23
N TYR A 266 -19.25 13.77 -4.58
CA TYR A 266 -18.18 12.85 -4.15
C TYR A 266 -17.99 12.69 -2.64
N LEU A 267 -19.05 12.86 -1.83
CA LEU A 267 -18.94 12.86 -0.37
C LEU A 267 -18.27 11.58 0.15
N ALA A 268 -18.65 10.40 -0.36
CA ALA A 268 -18.04 9.13 0.04
C ALA A 268 -16.52 9.10 -0.22
N SER A 269 -16.08 9.58 -1.39
CA SER A 269 -14.65 9.69 -1.72
C SER A 269 -13.93 10.69 -0.80
N VAL A 270 -14.56 11.82 -0.47
CA VAL A 270 -13.99 12.81 0.44
C VAL A 270 -13.73 12.21 1.82
N PHE A 271 -14.70 11.46 2.38
CA PHE A 271 -14.50 10.78 3.67
C PHE A 271 -13.41 9.71 3.59
N ALA A 272 -13.34 8.95 2.50
CA ALA A 272 -12.26 7.98 2.31
C ALA A 272 -10.88 8.67 2.28
N TYR A 273 -10.76 9.82 1.61
CA TYR A 273 -9.53 10.64 1.62
C TYR A 273 -9.18 11.15 3.02
N LEU A 274 -10.16 11.67 3.77
CA LEU A 274 -9.93 12.15 5.14
C LEU A 274 -9.50 11.02 6.07
N THR A 275 -10.10 9.84 5.93
CA THR A 275 -9.72 8.66 6.70
C THR A 275 -8.28 8.22 6.37
N MET A 276 -7.91 8.20 5.10
CA MET A 276 -6.54 7.89 4.68
C MET A 276 -5.54 8.95 5.15
N LEU A 277 -5.93 10.24 5.16
CA LEU A 277 -5.08 11.32 5.65
C LEU A 277 -4.86 11.22 7.18
N ALA A 278 -5.91 10.94 7.95
CA ALA A 278 -5.79 10.69 9.38
C ALA A 278 -4.87 9.48 9.65
N PHE A 279 -5.02 8.42 8.86
CA PHE A 279 -4.16 7.25 8.94
C PHE A 279 -2.69 7.60 8.64
N LEU A 280 -2.40 8.41 7.63
CA LEU A 280 -1.04 8.89 7.33
C LEU A 280 -0.43 9.60 8.54
N VAL A 281 -1.18 10.53 9.17
CA VAL A 281 -0.70 11.26 10.36
C VAL A 281 -0.41 10.29 11.50
N ASP A 282 -1.32 9.36 11.79
CA ASP A 282 -1.14 8.37 12.85
C ASP A 282 0.07 7.44 12.59
N GLN A 283 0.29 7.02 11.34
CA GLN A 283 1.46 6.20 10.98
C GLN A 283 2.77 6.94 11.21
N LEU A 284 2.85 8.22 10.81
CA LEU A 284 4.02 9.05 11.06
C LEU A 284 4.23 9.27 12.56
N GLN A 285 3.18 9.55 13.32
CA GLN A 285 3.29 9.73 14.78
C GLN A 285 3.73 8.43 15.48
N LYS A 286 3.21 7.27 15.07
CA LYS A 286 3.66 5.97 15.58
C LYS A 286 5.15 5.74 15.33
N HIS A 287 5.63 6.15 14.16
CA HIS A 287 7.02 5.93 13.80
C HIS A 287 7.96 6.94 14.47
N THR A 288 7.56 8.21 14.61
CA THR A 288 8.50 9.30 14.93
C THR A 288 8.23 10.07 16.21
N CYS A 289 7.03 9.96 16.83
CA CYS A 289 6.65 10.78 17.97
C CYS A 289 6.69 10.01 19.30
N PRO A 290 7.71 10.21 20.16
CA PRO A 290 7.81 9.49 21.44
C PRO A 290 6.61 9.73 22.38
N LEU A 291 6.03 10.94 22.38
CA LEU A 291 4.84 11.24 23.19
C LEU A 291 3.62 10.46 22.70
N PHE A 292 3.44 10.37 21.37
CA PHE A 292 2.35 9.58 20.80
C PHE A 292 2.53 8.09 21.12
N GLN A 293 3.76 7.56 21.00
CA GLN A 293 4.07 6.16 21.31
C GLN A 293 3.76 5.85 22.80
N GLN A 294 4.18 6.70 23.73
CA GLN A 294 3.86 6.56 25.15
C GLN A 294 2.35 6.64 25.43
N ALA A 295 1.66 7.59 24.77
CA ALA A 295 0.21 7.72 24.88
C ALA A 295 -0.50 6.46 24.33
N LEU A 296 -0.05 5.92 23.21
CA LEU A 296 -0.58 4.70 22.62
C LEU A 296 -0.34 3.47 23.53
N GLU A 297 0.86 3.31 24.05
CA GLU A 297 1.20 2.25 25.01
C GLU A 297 0.28 2.29 26.23
N LYS A 298 0.10 3.48 26.83
CA LYS A 298 -0.77 3.70 27.99
C LYS A 298 -2.24 3.36 27.71
N ASN A 299 -2.69 3.53 26.47
CA ASN A 299 -4.07 3.29 26.07
C ASN A 299 -4.27 1.95 25.36
N HIS A 300 -3.21 1.13 25.22
CA HIS A 300 -3.19 -0.24 24.72
C HIS A 300 -3.67 -0.46 23.27
N SER A 301 -4.32 0.52 22.65
CA SER A 301 -4.80 0.43 21.27
C SER A 301 -5.10 1.81 20.70
N MET A 302 -5.07 1.94 19.38
CA MET A 302 -5.48 3.17 18.69
C MET A 302 -6.93 3.54 19.03
N ARG A 303 -7.83 2.57 19.10
CA ARG A 303 -9.23 2.80 19.43
C ARG A 303 -9.36 3.39 20.86
N GLY A 304 -8.69 2.80 21.84
CA GLY A 304 -8.67 3.32 23.22
C GLY A 304 -8.07 4.73 23.31
N LEU A 305 -7.00 4.98 22.54
CA LEU A 305 -6.40 6.31 22.45
C LEU A 305 -7.40 7.33 21.91
N TRP A 306 -8.07 7.05 20.78
CA TRP A 306 -9.06 7.99 20.21
C TRP A 306 -10.30 8.17 21.05
N ASP A 307 -10.77 7.13 21.75
CA ASP A 307 -11.92 7.25 22.67
C ASP A 307 -11.61 8.24 23.79
N LYS A 308 -10.40 8.19 24.35
CA LYS A 308 -9.95 9.18 25.33
C LYS A 308 -9.72 10.56 24.73
N MET A 309 -9.11 10.65 23.54
CA MET A 309 -8.94 11.93 22.84
C MET A 309 -10.28 12.63 22.65
N ARG A 310 -11.30 11.90 22.17
CA ARG A 310 -12.66 12.45 22.01
C ARG A 310 -13.25 12.92 23.33
N ALA A 311 -13.09 12.15 24.39
CA ALA A 311 -13.56 12.55 25.72
C ALA A 311 -12.85 13.83 26.20
N PHE A 312 -11.54 13.95 25.98
CA PHE A 312 -10.77 15.13 26.38
C PHE A 312 -11.14 16.38 25.58
N PHE A 313 -11.38 16.26 24.27
CA PHE A 313 -11.87 17.39 23.46
C PHE A 313 -13.25 17.90 23.87
N LEU A 314 -14.06 17.08 24.54
CA LEU A 314 -15.37 17.50 25.05
C LEU A 314 -15.28 18.26 26.38
N VAL A 315 -14.23 18.05 27.18
CA VAL A 315 -14.18 18.52 28.57
C VAL A 315 -12.95 19.37 28.91
N LEU A 316 -11.95 19.39 28.03
CA LEU A 316 -10.70 20.12 28.25
C LEU A 316 -10.48 21.18 27.18
N THR A 317 -10.00 22.36 27.59
CA THR A 317 -9.36 23.31 26.68
C THR A 317 -7.89 22.94 26.58
N LEU A 318 -7.43 22.65 25.35
CA LEU A 318 -6.07 22.21 25.06
C LEU A 318 -5.44 23.20 24.08
N ASP A 319 -4.24 23.68 24.39
CA ASP A 319 -3.55 24.66 23.54
C ASP A 319 -2.83 23.99 22.36
N ASP A 320 -2.33 22.76 22.58
CA ASP A 320 -1.57 22.04 21.56
C ASP A 320 -1.62 20.50 21.73
N TRP A 321 -1.04 19.81 20.78
CA TRP A 321 -0.93 18.34 20.80
C TRP A 321 -0.07 17.81 21.94
N THR A 322 0.92 18.56 22.41
CA THR A 322 1.79 18.15 23.51
C THR A 322 0.99 18.05 24.80
N GLN A 323 0.14 19.04 25.08
CA GLN A 323 -0.77 19.00 26.24
C GLN A 323 -1.74 17.82 26.16
N LEU A 324 -2.30 17.55 24.98
CA LEU A 324 -3.17 16.40 24.77
C LEU A 324 -2.45 15.09 25.09
N PHE A 325 -1.26 14.88 24.55
CA PHE A 325 -0.50 13.65 24.80
C PHE A 325 -0.11 13.52 26.27
N HIS A 326 0.32 14.59 26.93
CA HIS A 326 0.57 14.56 28.37
C HIS A 326 -0.69 14.21 29.17
N ALA A 327 -1.85 14.75 28.82
CA ALA A 327 -3.12 14.38 29.45
C ALA A 327 -3.48 12.90 29.21
N LEU A 328 -3.22 12.36 28.03
CA LEU A 328 -3.46 10.95 27.69
C LEU A 328 -2.52 9.98 28.45
N ILE A 329 -1.31 10.41 28.75
CA ILE A 329 -0.30 9.62 29.48
C ILE A 329 -0.54 9.69 30.99
N HIS A 330 -0.71 10.90 31.53
CA HIS A 330 -0.71 11.17 32.98
C HIS A 330 -2.10 11.42 33.57
N GLY A 331 -3.12 11.56 32.73
CA GLY A 331 -4.46 12.04 33.10
C GLY A 331 -4.58 13.55 32.96
N PRO A 332 -5.81 14.09 33.02
CA PRO A 332 -6.09 15.50 32.69
C PRO A 332 -5.50 16.52 33.69
N GLY A 333 -4.84 16.07 34.75
CA GLY A 333 -4.25 17.00 35.75
C GLY A 333 -5.29 17.91 36.41
N ARG A 334 -4.81 19.02 37.02
CA ARG A 334 -5.68 20.11 37.55
C ARG A 334 -5.99 21.15 36.47
N HIS A 335 -5.99 20.79 35.19
CA HIS A 335 -6.35 21.72 34.13
C HIS A 335 -7.85 22.03 34.20
N THR A 336 -8.15 23.25 34.33
CA THR A 336 -9.46 23.85 34.54
C THR A 336 -10.47 23.35 33.51
N LEU A 337 -11.57 22.77 33.99
CA LEU A 337 -12.78 22.59 33.19
C LEU A 337 -13.25 23.99 32.78
N ALA A 338 -12.97 24.41 31.57
CA ALA A 338 -13.57 25.59 31.00
C ALA A 338 -15.00 25.22 30.59
N TYR A 339 -15.97 25.42 31.49
CA TYR A 339 -17.36 25.52 31.07
C TYR A 339 -17.49 26.86 30.33
N ASP A 340 -17.63 26.78 29.02
CA ASP A 340 -18.14 27.92 28.25
C ASP A 340 -19.63 28.07 28.59
N THR A 341 -19.97 29.09 29.39
CA THR A 341 -21.32 29.45 29.78
C THR A 341 -21.84 30.60 28.92
N SER A 342 -21.43 30.69 27.64
CA SER A 342 -21.99 31.70 26.73
C SER A 342 -23.07 31.11 25.84
#